data_5db6c9bd29bda468a210350692e2b349
#
_entry.id   5db6c9bd29bda468a210350692e2b349
#
_cell.length_a   1.000
_cell.length_b   1.000
_cell.length_c   1.000
_cell.angle_alpha   90.00
_cell.angle_beta   90.00
_cell.angle_gamma   90.00
#
_symmetry.space_group_name_H-M   'P 1'
#
loop_
_entity.id
_entity.type
_entity.pdbx_description
1 polymer ?
#
loop_
_entity_poly.entity_id
_entity_poly.type
_entity_poly.pdbx_seq_one_letter_code
_entity_poly.pdbx_strand_id
1 'polypeptide(L)'
;MTQTVKLISEEIQDVEYICEENENGKKDYKIRGIFMQADIKNRNGRVYPMQVLNKEVNRYNKEYINENRAFGELGHPDGPTVNLERASHMITSLKPDGKNFIGEAKILKTPMGNIVKSLMDEGAKLGVSSRGMGSLDQKNGANYVRNDFYLATAADIVADPSAPNAFVEGIMEGKEWVWNNGSLVEAELERAKRRINESCLLYTSPSPRDSSQS
;
A
#
# COMPACT_ATOMS: atom_id res chain seq x y z
N MET A 1 16.34 -17.24 7.78
CA MET A 1 16.31 -15.84 8.28
C MET A 1 15.03 -15.20 7.80
N THR A 2 14.16 -14.75 8.69
CA THR A 2 12.88 -14.11 8.34
C THR A 2 13.20 -12.69 7.88
N GLN A 3 12.97 -12.40 6.61
CA GLN A 3 13.19 -11.05 6.07
C GLN A 3 12.07 -10.14 6.55
N THR A 4 12.42 -9.07 7.22
CA THR A 4 11.49 -8.04 7.68
C THR A 4 11.38 -6.97 6.59
N VAL A 5 10.16 -6.65 6.18
CA VAL A 5 9.87 -5.58 5.22
C VAL A 5 9.04 -4.49 5.88
N LYS A 6 9.17 -3.25 5.40
CA LYS A 6 8.42 -2.09 5.89
C LYS A 6 7.32 -1.73 4.90
N LEU A 7 6.23 -1.21 5.41
CA LEU A 7 5.19 -0.60 4.59
C LEU A 7 5.72 0.75 4.06
N ILE A 8 5.57 0.97 2.77
CA ILE A 8 6.04 2.16 2.07
C ILE A 8 4.84 2.76 1.33
N SER A 9 4.56 4.03 1.57
CA SER A 9 3.52 4.78 0.87
C SER A 9 4.10 6.03 0.22
N GLU A 10 3.57 6.42 -0.92
CA GLU A 10 3.92 7.62 -1.67
C GLU A 10 2.67 8.34 -2.17
N GLU A 11 2.63 9.65 -2.02
CA GLU A 11 1.49 10.51 -2.33
C GLU A 11 1.79 11.45 -3.49
N ILE A 12 0.85 11.59 -4.42
CA ILE A 12 0.95 12.45 -5.60
C ILE A 12 -0.33 13.29 -5.76
N GLN A 13 -0.18 14.58 -6.04
CA GLN A 13 -1.28 15.57 -6.03
C GLN A 13 -1.96 15.79 -7.39
N ASP A 14 -1.23 15.60 -8.49
CA ASP A 14 -1.73 15.97 -9.82
C ASP A 14 -2.50 14.82 -10.45
N VAL A 15 -3.78 14.72 -10.07
CA VAL A 15 -4.71 13.74 -10.64
C VAL A 15 -5.85 14.47 -11.34
N GLU A 16 -6.06 14.15 -12.61
CA GLU A 16 -7.20 14.64 -13.39
C GLU A 16 -8.45 13.83 -13.08
N TYR A 17 -9.57 14.54 -12.93
CA TYR A 17 -10.89 13.94 -12.83
C TYR A 17 -11.54 13.92 -14.18
N ILE A 18 -11.96 12.75 -14.65
CA ILE A 18 -12.64 12.56 -15.91
C ILE A 18 -14.05 12.08 -15.62
N CYS A 19 -15.04 12.88 -16.02
CA CYS A 19 -16.44 12.49 -15.98
C CYS A 19 -16.92 12.37 -17.43
N GLU A 20 -17.18 11.15 -17.86
CA GLU A 20 -17.69 10.87 -19.22
C GLU A 20 -19.16 10.45 -19.13
N GLU A 21 -20.00 10.99 -20.00
CA GLU A 21 -21.35 10.52 -20.18
C GLU A 21 -21.34 9.39 -21.22
N ASN A 22 -21.79 8.19 -20.81
CA ASN A 22 -21.88 7.06 -21.73
C ASN A 22 -23.12 7.16 -22.63
N GLU A 23 -23.20 6.35 -23.68
CA GLU A 23 -24.30 6.32 -24.66
C GLU A 23 -25.72 6.17 -24.05
N ASN A 24 -25.81 5.78 -22.78
CA ASN A 24 -27.06 5.62 -22.04
C ASN A 24 -27.35 6.80 -21.08
N GLY A 25 -26.65 7.93 -21.20
CA GLY A 25 -26.84 9.10 -20.34
C GLY A 25 -26.35 8.90 -18.90
N LYS A 26 -25.56 7.85 -18.61
CA LYS A 26 -24.97 7.64 -17.29
C LYS A 26 -23.55 8.19 -17.22
N LYS A 27 -23.27 8.92 -16.16
CA LYS A 27 -21.92 9.43 -15.89
C LYS A 27 -21.02 8.30 -15.41
N ASP A 28 -19.89 8.10 -16.06
CA ASP A 28 -18.79 7.26 -15.63
C ASP A 28 -17.64 8.13 -15.13
N TYR A 29 -17.23 7.91 -13.90
CA TYR A 29 -16.19 8.68 -13.22
C TYR A 29 -14.86 7.94 -13.26
N LYS A 30 -13.81 8.63 -13.64
CA LYS A 30 -12.43 8.12 -13.68
C LYS A 30 -11.48 9.14 -13.07
N ILE A 31 -10.36 8.65 -12.59
CA ILE A 31 -9.20 9.48 -12.23
C ILE A 31 -8.03 9.06 -13.11
N ARG A 32 -7.22 10.04 -13.52
CA ARG A 32 -6.01 9.85 -14.31
C ARG A 32 -4.92 10.80 -13.83
N GLY A 33 -3.70 10.34 -13.82
CA GLY A 33 -2.55 11.19 -13.48
C GLY A 33 -1.31 10.38 -13.22
N ILE A 34 -0.31 11.02 -12.63
CA ILE A 34 0.91 10.37 -12.17
C ILE A 34 0.56 9.60 -10.89
N PHE A 35 0.75 8.28 -10.88
CA PHE A 35 0.55 7.46 -9.68
C PHE A 35 1.87 7.16 -8.96
N MET A 36 3.00 7.13 -9.68
CA MET A 36 4.33 6.94 -9.10
C MET A 36 5.39 7.65 -9.95
N GLN A 37 6.54 7.98 -9.32
CA GLN A 37 7.69 8.59 -9.99
C GLN A 37 8.99 7.85 -9.66
N ALA A 38 9.81 7.61 -10.68
CA ALA A 38 11.12 6.98 -10.53
C ALA A 38 12.25 8.02 -10.49
N ASP A 39 13.35 7.67 -9.82
CA ASP A 39 14.60 8.43 -9.78
C ASP A 39 14.44 9.90 -9.36
N ILE A 40 13.39 10.19 -8.58
CA ILE A 40 13.10 11.49 -8.00
C ILE A 40 12.93 11.28 -6.50
N LYS A 41 13.58 12.14 -5.69
CA LYS A 41 13.39 12.13 -4.24
C LYS A 41 12.01 12.71 -3.92
N ASN A 42 11.14 11.88 -3.37
CA ASN A 42 9.80 12.29 -2.97
C ASN A 42 9.81 13.09 -1.65
N ARG A 43 8.63 13.53 -1.19
CA ARG A 43 8.47 14.30 0.06
C ARG A 43 8.88 13.52 1.30
N ASN A 44 8.75 12.19 1.28
CA ASN A 44 9.16 11.29 2.36
C ASN A 44 10.67 10.97 2.32
N GLY A 45 11.44 11.67 1.49
CA GLY A 45 12.88 11.46 1.36
C GLY A 45 13.29 10.17 0.65
N ARG A 46 12.35 9.50 -0.03
CA ARG A 46 12.58 8.23 -0.73
C ARG A 46 12.83 8.43 -2.22
N VAL A 47 13.63 7.54 -2.76
CA VAL A 47 13.88 7.42 -4.21
C VAL A 47 13.54 6.00 -4.63
N TYR A 48 12.67 5.87 -5.61
CA TYR A 48 12.35 4.60 -6.25
C TYR A 48 13.17 4.44 -7.52
N PRO A 49 14.16 3.54 -7.56
CA PRO A 49 14.93 3.33 -8.79
C PRO A 49 14.01 2.88 -9.94
N MET A 50 14.24 3.39 -11.14
CA MET A 50 13.44 3.06 -12.34
C MET A 50 13.32 1.55 -12.56
N GLN A 51 14.41 0.82 -12.36
CA GLN A 51 14.43 -0.65 -12.52
C GLN A 51 13.47 -1.33 -11.53
N VAL A 52 13.39 -0.85 -10.29
CA VAL A 52 12.52 -1.40 -9.24
C VAL A 52 11.06 -1.16 -9.62
N LEU A 53 10.71 0.09 -9.98
CA LEU A 53 9.34 0.42 -10.37
C LEU A 53 8.91 -0.31 -11.65
N ASN A 54 9.74 -0.36 -12.69
CA ASN A 54 9.41 -1.09 -13.92
C ASN A 54 9.11 -2.57 -13.66
N LYS A 55 9.93 -3.22 -12.83
CA LYS A 55 9.69 -4.61 -12.43
C LYS A 55 8.32 -4.78 -11.77
N GLU A 56 8.02 -3.94 -10.77
CA GLU A 56 6.80 -4.06 -9.99
C GLU A 56 5.55 -3.62 -10.77
N VAL A 57 5.64 -2.59 -11.59
CA VAL A 57 4.53 -2.17 -12.46
C VAL A 57 4.19 -3.25 -13.46
N ASN A 58 5.19 -3.91 -14.07
CA ASN A 58 4.96 -5.04 -14.99
C ASN A 58 4.27 -6.22 -14.27
N ARG A 59 4.71 -6.56 -13.05
CA ARG A 59 4.07 -7.59 -12.23
C ARG A 59 2.63 -7.19 -11.88
N TYR A 60 2.43 -5.97 -11.40
CA TYR A 60 1.13 -5.45 -10.98
C TYR A 60 0.12 -5.41 -12.15
N ASN A 61 0.56 -4.98 -13.34
CA ASN A 61 -0.26 -5.04 -14.55
C ASN A 61 -0.72 -6.47 -14.84
N LYS A 62 0.23 -7.42 -14.83
CA LYS A 62 -0.05 -8.82 -15.15
C LYS A 62 -0.96 -9.49 -14.12
N GLU A 63 -0.69 -9.29 -12.83
CA GLU A 63 -1.33 -10.05 -11.75
C GLU A 63 -2.62 -9.41 -11.25
N TYR A 64 -2.78 -8.08 -11.41
CA TYR A 64 -3.92 -7.35 -10.85
C TYR A 64 -4.74 -6.61 -11.90
N ILE A 65 -4.12 -5.77 -12.74
CA ILE A 65 -4.88 -4.94 -13.70
C ILE A 65 -5.51 -5.82 -14.79
N ASN A 66 -4.74 -6.70 -15.41
CA ASN A 66 -5.23 -7.59 -16.48
C ASN A 66 -6.30 -8.57 -15.95
N GLU A 67 -6.25 -8.89 -14.66
CA GLU A 67 -7.21 -9.77 -14.00
C GLU A 67 -8.41 -9.02 -13.37
N ASN A 68 -8.54 -7.71 -13.61
CA ASN A 68 -9.61 -6.86 -13.07
C ASN A 68 -9.75 -6.91 -11.54
N ARG A 69 -8.64 -6.99 -10.81
CA ARG A 69 -8.59 -7.05 -9.35
C ARG A 69 -7.66 -6.03 -8.71
N ALA A 70 -7.26 -4.99 -9.46
CA ALA A 70 -6.44 -3.88 -8.99
C ALA A 70 -7.29 -2.85 -8.25
N PHE A 71 -7.80 -3.20 -7.08
CA PHE A 71 -8.62 -2.29 -6.28
C PHE A 71 -7.76 -1.31 -5.48
N GLY A 72 -8.33 -0.10 -5.26
CA GLY A 72 -7.82 0.90 -4.34
C GLY A 72 -8.90 1.38 -3.37
N GLU A 73 -8.48 1.92 -2.25
CA GLU A 73 -9.34 2.31 -1.14
C GLU A 73 -9.54 3.83 -1.07
N LEU A 74 -10.57 4.26 -0.36
CA LEU A 74 -10.75 5.63 0.07
C LEU A 74 -10.08 5.81 1.44
N GLY A 75 -9.09 6.69 1.49
CA GLY A 75 -8.22 6.92 2.66
C GLY A 75 -7.09 5.90 2.79
N HIS A 76 -6.19 6.16 3.74
CA HIS A 76 -5.10 5.23 4.06
C HIS A 76 -5.59 4.09 4.96
N PRO A 77 -5.41 2.83 4.58
CA PRO A 77 -5.66 1.69 5.45
C PRO A 77 -4.46 1.42 6.38
N ASP A 78 -4.74 0.67 7.45
CA ASP A 78 -3.74 0.31 8.46
C ASP A 78 -2.77 -0.82 8.03
N GLY A 79 -2.84 -1.28 6.78
CA GLY A 79 -2.01 -2.38 6.31
C GLY A 79 -1.84 -2.48 4.80
N PRO A 80 -1.03 -3.43 4.33
CA PRO A 80 -0.74 -3.60 2.91
C PRO A 80 -1.86 -4.28 2.12
N THR A 81 -2.78 -4.96 2.79
CA THR A 81 -3.88 -5.69 2.15
C THR A 81 -5.05 -4.77 1.87
N VAL A 82 -5.63 -4.88 0.67
CA VAL A 82 -6.82 -4.12 0.31
C VAL A 82 -8.04 -4.67 1.05
N ASN A 83 -8.77 -3.79 1.75
CA ASN A 83 -10.06 -4.09 2.34
C ASN A 83 -11.18 -3.79 1.33
N LEU A 84 -11.87 -4.82 0.86
CA LEU A 84 -12.94 -4.70 -0.14
C LEU A 84 -14.12 -3.85 0.34
N GLU A 85 -14.38 -3.76 1.65
CA GLU A 85 -15.43 -2.88 2.20
C GLU A 85 -15.10 -1.40 2.00
N ARG A 86 -13.81 -1.05 1.85
CA ARG A 86 -13.32 0.29 1.62
C ARG A 86 -12.98 0.57 0.15
N ALA A 87 -13.12 -0.42 -0.73
CA ALA A 87 -12.82 -0.28 -2.15
C ALA A 87 -13.67 0.82 -2.78
N SER A 88 -13.02 1.85 -3.30
CA SER A 88 -13.65 3.01 -3.95
C SER A 88 -13.45 3.07 -5.46
N HIS A 89 -12.38 2.45 -5.95
CA HIS A 89 -12.02 2.47 -7.36
C HIS A 89 -11.26 1.22 -7.78
N MET A 90 -11.11 1.04 -9.07
CA MET A 90 -10.34 -0.04 -9.66
C MET A 90 -9.39 0.55 -10.71
N ILE A 91 -8.10 0.29 -10.57
CA ILE A 91 -7.07 0.72 -11.50
C ILE A 91 -7.19 -0.08 -12.79
N THR A 92 -7.29 0.64 -13.91
CA THR A 92 -7.52 0.06 -15.24
C THR A 92 -6.30 0.15 -16.15
N SER A 93 -5.36 1.04 -15.82
CA SER A 93 -4.12 1.21 -16.57
C SER A 93 -3.02 1.75 -15.66
N LEU A 94 -1.78 1.30 -15.89
CA LEU A 94 -0.58 1.85 -15.25
C LEU A 94 0.58 1.68 -16.23
N LYS A 95 1.08 2.79 -16.80
CA LYS A 95 2.07 2.77 -17.87
C LYS A 95 3.22 3.74 -17.59
N PRO A 96 4.46 3.37 -17.93
CA PRO A 96 5.59 4.28 -17.83
C PRO A 96 5.50 5.40 -18.87
N ASP A 97 5.86 6.61 -18.44
CA ASP A 97 6.05 7.79 -19.29
C ASP A 97 7.26 8.59 -18.76
N GLY A 98 8.43 8.38 -19.34
CA GLY A 98 9.69 8.91 -18.85
C GLY A 98 9.98 8.42 -17.43
N LYS A 99 10.08 9.35 -16.47
CA LYS A 99 10.23 9.02 -15.04
C LYS A 99 8.90 8.81 -14.31
N ASN A 100 7.79 9.10 -14.97
CA ASN A 100 6.46 8.99 -14.40
C ASN A 100 5.83 7.65 -14.74
N PHE A 101 4.91 7.21 -13.90
CA PHE A 101 4.00 6.11 -14.18
C PHE A 101 2.59 6.66 -14.16
N ILE A 102 2.01 6.79 -15.34
CA ILE A 102 0.66 7.32 -15.52
C ILE A 102 -0.34 6.21 -15.25
N GLY A 103 -1.21 6.46 -14.30
CA GLY A 103 -2.30 5.57 -13.92
C GLY A 103 -3.65 6.10 -14.34
N GLU A 104 -4.59 5.18 -14.57
CA GLU A 104 -6.00 5.46 -14.75
C GLU A 104 -6.82 4.49 -13.90
N ALA A 105 -7.85 4.99 -13.22
CA ALA A 105 -8.75 4.16 -12.43
C ALA A 105 -10.20 4.61 -12.62
N LYS A 106 -11.11 3.64 -12.68
CA LYS A 106 -12.56 3.89 -12.67
C LYS A 106 -13.08 3.90 -11.25
N ILE A 107 -13.96 4.85 -10.94
CA ILE A 107 -14.65 4.92 -9.66
C ILE A 107 -15.78 3.90 -9.63
N LEU A 108 -15.81 3.08 -8.61
CA LEU A 108 -16.78 1.99 -8.47
C LEU A 108 -18.13 2.48 -7.92
N LYS A 109 -19.16 1.66 -8.07
CA LYS A 109 -20.51 1.89 -7.48
C LYS A 109 -20.62 1.28 -6.08
N THR A 110 -19.52 1.30 -5.32
CA THR A 110 -19.46 0.91 -3.92
C THR A 110 -19.83 2.10 -3.03
N PRO A 111 -20.13 1.89 -1.74
CA PRO A 111 -20.36 3.02 -0.81
C PRO A 111 -19.22 4.03 -0.82
N MET A 112 -17.96 3.58 -0.77
CA MET A 112 -16.78 4.45 -0.79
C MET A 112 -16.59 5.14 -2.16
N GLY A 113 -16.86 4.45 -3.27
CA GLY A 113 -16.83 5.05 -4.59
C GLY A 113 -17.92 6.11 -4.79
N ASN A 114 -19.08 5.95 -4.19
CA ASN A 114 -20.13 6.99 -4.24
C ASN A 114 -19.74 8.23 -3.44
N ILE A 115 -19.03 8.09 -2.31
CA ILE A 115 -18.45 9.23 -1.59
C ILE A 115 -17.45 9.97 -2.49
N VAL A 116 -16.55 9.25 -3.17
CA VAL A 116 -15.59 9.88 -4.09
C VAL A 116 -16.32 10.65 -5.19
N LYS A 117 -17.36 10.08 -5.80
CA LYS A 117 -18.16 10.78 -6.83
C LYS A 117 -18.79 12.07 -6.30
N SER A 118 -19.40 12.01 -5.12
CA SER A 118 -19.99 13.19 -4.50
C SER A 118 -18.95 14.27 -4.26
N LEU A 119 -17.76 13.91 -3.78
CA LEU A 119 -16.66 14.85 -3.59
C LEU A 119 -16.19 15.46 -4.92
N MET A 120 -16.10 14.66 -5.99
CA MET A 120 -15.74 15.12 -7.34
C MET A 120 -16.79 16.07 -7.91
N ASP A 121 -18.09 15.77 -7.73
CA ASP A 121 -19.21 16.62 -8.19
C ASP A 121 -19.22 17.98 -7.46
N GLU A 122 -18.77 18.03 -6.21
CA GLU A 122 -18.60 19.27 -5.42
C GLU A 122 -17.26 19.99 -5.70
N GLY A 123 -16.44 19.47 -6.63
CA GLY A 123 -15.17 20.08 -7.03
C GLY A 123 -14.03 19.89 -6.03
N ALA A 124 -14.13 18.91 -5.12
CA ALA A 124 -13.04 18.60 -4.20
C ALA A 124 -11.80 18.10 -4.95
N LYS A 125 -10.62 18.58 -4.55
CA LYS A 125 -9.34 18.07 -5.04
C LYS A 125 -8.91 16.90 -4.15
N LEU A 126 -8.75 15.75 -4.76
CA LEU A 126 -8.27 14.53 -4.10
C LEU A 126 -6.92 14.15 -4.71
N GLY A 127 -6.08 13.48 -3.96
CA GLY A 127 -4.83 12.93 -4.44
C GLY A 127 -4.85 11.41 -4.48
N VAL A 128 -3.73 10.84 -4.88
CA VAL A 128 -3.52 9.39 -4.84
C VAL A 128 -2.25 9.06 -4.07
N SER A 129 -2.26 7.93 -3.40
CA SER A 129 -1.13 7.40 -2.66
C SER A 129 -0.90 5.93 -3.00
N SER A 130 0.31 5.57 -3.44
CA SER A 130 0.66 4.16 -3.65
C SER A 130 1.07 3.50 -2.33
N ARG A 131 0.80 2.22 -2.20
CA ARG A 131 1.22 1.38 -1.06
C ARG A 131 2.05 0.21 -1.53
N GLY A 132 3.13 -0.05 -0.82
CA GLY A 132 3.97 -1.20 -1.07
C GLY A 132 4.73 -1.61 0.18
N MET A 133 5.53 -2.64 0.02
CA MET A 133 6.43 -3.13 1.06
C MET A 133 7.80 -3.31 0.48
N GLY A 134 8.81 -3.08 1.29
CA GLY A 134 10.19 -3.26 0.87
C GLY A 134 11.16 -2.81 1.94
N SER A 135 12.43 -2.98 1.66
CA SER A 135 13.51 -2.45 2.48
C SER A 135 14.13 -1.20 1.85
N LEU A 136 14.78 -0.41 2.66
CA LEU A 136 15.38 0.88 2.27
C LEU A 136 16.88 0.85 2.51
N ASP A 137 17.64 1.42 1.58
CA ASP A 137 19.07 1.72 1.73
C ASP A 137 19.26 3.22 1.85
N GLN A 138 19.90 3.68 2.93
CA GLN A 138 20.23 5.09 3.09
C GLN A 138 21.51 5.44 2.33
N LYS A 139 21.41 6.33 1.35
CA LYS A 139 22.54 6.82 0.53
C LYS A 139 22.36 8.30 0.22
N ASN A 140 23.42 9.09 0.37
CA ASN A 140 23.45 10.51 -0.04
C ASN A 140 22.28 11.35 0.50
N GLY A 141 21.84 11.12 1.74
CA GLY A 141 20.73 11.84 2.34
C GLY A 141 19.35 11.52 1.77
N ALA A 142 19.20 10.37 1.11
CA ALA A 142 17.92 9.83 0.65
C ALA A 142 17.81 8.34 0.98
N ASN A 143 16.58 7.85 1.07
CA ASN A 143 16.26 6.45 1.30
C ASN A 143 15.90 5.79 -0.04
N TYR A 144 16.77 4.94 -0.54
CA TYR A 144 16.55 4.22 -1.80
C TYR A 144 15.76 2.94 -1.55
N VAL A 145 14.65 2.78 -2.26
CA VAL A 145 13.84 1.57 -2.23
C VAL A 145 14.58 0.43 -2.91
N ARG A 146 14.69 -0.70 -2.23
CA ARG A 146 15.46 -1.86 -2.71
C ARG A 146 14.64 -2.74 -3.67
N ASN A 147 15.33 -3.72 -4.25
CA ASN A 147 14.79 -4.62 -5.27
C ASN A 147 13.78 -5.64 -4.71
N ASP A 148 13.61 -5.72 -3.39
CA ASP A 148 12.58 -6.50 -2.69
C ASP A 148 11.24 -5.75 -2.58
N PHE A 149 11.13 -4.56 -3.18
CA PHE A 149 9.89 -3.81 -3.23
C PHE A 149 8.77 -4.64 -3.86
N TYR A 150 7.61 -4.64 -3.19
CA TYR A 150 6.37 -5.25 -3.63
C TYR A 150 5.27 -4.20 -3.62
N LEU A 151 4.72 -3.88 -4.79
CA LEU A 151 3.61 -2.95 -4.93
C LEU A 151 2.30 -3.65 -4.56
N ALA A 152 1.69 -3.22 -3.46
CA ALA A 152 0.42 -3.77 -2.98
C ALA A 152 -0.79 -3.12 -3.65
N THR A 153 -0.78 -1.77 -3.75
CA THR A 153 -1.74 -1.01 -4.57
C THR A 153 -1.06 0.18 -5.21
N ALA A 154 -1.40 0.45 -6.46
CA ALA A 154 -0.80 1.56 -7.19
C ALA A 154 -1.42 2.92 -6.85
N ALA A 155 -2.62 2.95 -6.31
CA ALA A 155 -3.28 4.16 -5.83
C ALA A 155 -4.36 3.85 -4.80
N ASP A 156 -4.37 4.58 -3.70
CA ASP A 156 -5.50 4.83 -2.82
C ASP A 156 -5.90 6.30 -2.97
N ILE A 157 -7.18 6.62 -2.88
CA ILE A 157 -7.65 8.01 -2.95
C ILE A 157 -7.55 8.65 -1.57
N VAL A 158 -6.84 9.77 -1.47
CA VAL A 158 -6.60 10.50 -0.22
C VAL A 158 -7.05 11.96 -0.33
N ALA A 159 -7.48 12.54 0.79
CA ALA A 159 -8.03 13.89 0.83
C ALA A 159 -6.95 14.98 0.69
N ASP A 160 -5.80 14.77 1.31
CA ASP A 160 -4.67 15.71 1.28
C ASP A 160 -3.35 14.94 1.20
N PRO A 161 -2.84 14.75 -0.01
CA PRO A 161 -1.52 14.16 -0.22
C PRO A 161 -0.40 15.13 0.19
N SER A 162 -0.71 16.38 0.52
CA SER A 162 0.27 17.38 0.96
C SER A 162 0.37 17.53 2.48
N ALA A 163 -0.47 16.84 3.26
CA ALA A 163 -0.35 16.88 4.71
C ALA A 163 1.04 16.38 5.13
N PRO A 164 1.93 17.29 5.54
CA PRO A 164 3.28 16.87 5.89
C PRO A 164 3.20 16.08 7.19
N ASN A 165 3.70 14.87 7.17
CA ASN A 165 4.20 14.15 8.34
C ASN A 165 3.22 13.73 9.45
N ALA A 166 1.97 14.25 9.50
CA ALA A 166 1.10 14.00 10.65
C ALA A 166 0.36 12.65 10.57
N PHE A 167 0.10 12.12 9.38
CA PHE A 167 -0.66 10.88 9.20
C PHE A 167 0.17 9.67 8.76
N VAL A 168 1.24 9.87 8.01
CA VAL A 168 2.01 8.77 7.40
C VAL A 168 3.21 8.36 8.26
N GLU A 169 3.89 9.29 8.92
CA GLU A 169 5.09 8.97 9.70
C GLU A 169 4.78 8.28 11.04
N GLY A 170 3.67 8.59 11.69
CA GLY A 170 3.40 8.11 13.04
C GLY A 170 2.79 6.71 13.13
N ILE A 171 2.07 6.26 12.10
CA ILE A 171 1.27 5.02 12.19
C ILE A 171 1.84 3.90 11.32
N MET A 172 2.43 4.22 10.15
CA MET A 172 2.80 3.20 9.16
C MET A 172 4.31 2.93 9.07
N GLU A 173 5.17 3.90 9.31
CA GLU A 173 6.63 3.73 9.22
C GLU A 173 7.26 2.97 10.41
N GLY A 174 6.56 2.88 11.54
CA GLY A 174 7.00 2.10 12.72
C GLY A 174 6.68 0.61 12.68
N LYS A 175 5.87 0.16 11.73
CA LYS A 175 5.42 -1.23 11.66
C LYS A 175 6.27 -2.06 10.69
N GLU A 176 6.74 -3.19 11.17
CA GLU A 176 7.44 -4.20 10.39
C GLU A 176 6.50 -5.36 10.08
N TRP A 177 6.55 -5.88 8.86
CA TRP A 177 5.70 -6.97 8.40
C TRP A 177 6.53 -8.19 8.03
N VAL A 178 6.02 -9.37 8.32
CA VAL A 178 6.64 -10.65 7.98
C VAL A 178 5.67 -11.54 7.22
N TRP A 179 6.19 -12.29 6.26
CA TRP A 179 5.42 -13.34 5.59
C TRP A 179 5.24 -14.52 6.53
N ASN A 180 3.99 -14.90 6.77
CA ASN A 180 3.62 -16.08 7.54
C ASN A 180 2.54 -16.87 6.78
N ASN A 181 2.89 -18.05 6.29
CA ASN A 181 1.99 -18.97 5.56
C ASN A 181 1.19 -18.30 4.42
N GLY A 182 1.86 -17.44 3.63
CA GLY A 182 1.22 -16.75 2.50
C GLY A 182 0.42 -15.51 2.85
N SER A 183 0.43 -15.10 4.12
CA SER A 183 -0.19 -13.85 4.60
C SER A 183 0.87 -12.95 5.22
N LEU A 184 0.65 -11.63 5.11
CA LEU A 184 1.47 -10.63 5.79
C LEU A 184 0.87 -10.34 7.16
N VAL A 185 1.71 -10.44 8.20
CA VAL A 185 1.35 -10.16 9.58
C VAL A 185 2.32 -9.17 10.19
N GLU A 186 1.83 -8.36 11.11
CA GLU A 186 2.65 -7.37 11.81
C GLU A 186 3.72 -8.07 12.66
N ALA A 187 4.98 -7.66 12.51
CA ALA A 187 6.12 -8.32 13.15
C ALA A 187 6.06 -8.28 14.69
N GLU A 188 5.52 -7.23 15.28
CA GLU A 188 5.33 -7.14 16.74
C GLU A 188 4.30 -8.15 17.23
N LEU A 189 3.21 -8.34 16.51
CA LEU A 189 2.18 -9.31 16.83
C LEU A 189 2.76 -10.74 16.80
N GLU A 190 3.57 -11.06 15.80
CA GLU A 190 4.25 -12.36 15.72
C GLU A 190 5.30 -12.55 16.79
N ARG A 191 6.06 -11.51 17.15
CA ARG A 191 6.98 -11.55 18.30
C ARG A 191 6.25 -11.77 19.62
N ALA A 192 5.11 -11.10 19.82
CA ALA A 192 4.27 -11.28 20.99
C ALA A 192 3.69 -12.70 21.09
N LYS A 193 3.16 -13.24 20.00
CA LYS A 193 2.67 -14.63 19.91
C LYS A 193 3.77 -15.63 20.23
N ARG A 194 4.99 -15.45 19.68
CA ARG A 194 6.13 -16.32 19.99
C ARG A 194 6.49 -16.29 21.48
N ARG A 195 6.56 -15.12 22.11
CA ARG A 195 6.84 -14.99 23.55
C ARG A 195 5.79 -15.68 24.40
N ILE A 196 4.50 -15.55 24.05
CA ILE A 196 3.41 -16.24 24.74
C ILE A 196 3.57 -17.76 24.62
N ASN A 197 3.82 -18.28 23.43
CA ASN A 197 4.00 -19.71 23.20
C ASN A 197 5.23 -20.27 23.94
N GLU A 198 6.36 -19.56 23.93
CA GLU A 198 7.56 -19.95 24.68
C GLU A 198 7.31 -19.94 26.18
N SER A 199 6.57 -18.96 26.70
CA SER A 199 6.19 -18.91 28.11
C SER A 199 5.26 -20.07 28.49
N CYS A 200 4.29 -20.41 27.65
CA CYS A 200 3.40 -21.55 27.85
C CYS A 200 4.15 -22.90 27.87
N LEU A 201 5.16 -23.06 26.99
CA LEU A 201 5.99 -24.27 26.95
C LEU A 201 6.83 -24.44 28.22
N LEU A 202 7.30 -23.35 28.82
CA LEU A 202 8.04 -23.39 30.08
C LEU A 202 7.16 -23.82 31.25
N TYR A 203 5.87 -23.51 31.25
CA TYR A 203 4.92 -23.91 32.28
C TYR A 203 4.42 -25.36 32.16
N THR A 204 4.57 -25.98 31.00
CA THR A 204 4.15 -27.36 30.70
C THR A 204 5.26 -28.38 30.88
N SER A 205 6.51 -27.99 31.15
CA SER A 205 7.58 -28.89 31.50
C SER A 205 7.37 -29.39 32.92
N PRO A 206 7.21 -30.73 33.17
CA PRO A 206 7.11 -31.24 34.52
C PRO A 206 8.41 -30.96 35.28
N SER A 207 8.29 -30.26 36.40
CA SER A 207 9.37 -30.10 37.37
C SER A 207 9.92 -31.48 37.73
N PRO A 208 11.25 -31.72 37.71
CA PRO A 208 11.79 -32.93 38.25
C PRO A 208 11.53 -32.92 39.80
N ARG A 209 10.47 -33.59 40.19
CA ARG A 209 10.27 -33.88 41.61
C ARG A 209 11.21 -34.98 42.01
N ASP A 210 12.00 -34.67 43.02
CA ASP A 210 12.76 -35.50 43.94
C ASP A 210 12.39 -36.99 43.89
N SER A 211 13.33 -37.80 43.44
CA SER A 211 13.45 -39.19 43.81
C SER A 211 14.46 -39.27 44.96
N SER A 212 14.03 -38.86 46.15
CA SER A 212 14.71 -39.22 47.39
C SER A 212 13.63 -39.66 48.38
N GLN A 213 13.42 -40.98 48.41
CA GLN A 213 13.15 -41.65 49.71
C GLN A 213 13.19 -43.18 49.54
N SER A 214 14.11 -43.77 50.28
CA SER A 214 14.21 -45.11 50.90
C SER A 214 14.80 -46.18 50.03
#